data_3c4bcd705f8afe00f4f073ff2f4c324c
#
_entry.id   3c4bcd705f8afe00f4f073ff2f4c324c
#
_cell.length_a   1.000
_cell.length_b   1.000
_cell.length_c   1.000
_cell.angle_alpha   90.00
_cell.angle_beta   90.00
_cell.angle_gamma   90.00
#
_symmetry.space_group_name_H-M   'P 1'
#
loop_
_entity.id
_entity.type
_entity.pdbx_description
1 polymer ?
#
loop_
_entity_poly.entity_id
_entity_poly.type
_entity_poly.pdbx_seq_one_letter_code
_entity_poly.pdbx_strand_id
1 'polypeptide(L)'
;MSKVTWKSGTFIYPLPAVMVSCGTMEESNIITVAWTGIINTDPAMCYISVRPTRHSYEMIKKTGEFVINLTTKDLAYATDWCGVKTGAKVDKFKEMKLTKEKANFV
;
A
#
# COMPACT_ATOMS: atom_id res chain seq x y z
N MET A 1 -23.38 19.35 -24.54
CA MET A 1 -22.05 18.99 -24.00
C MET A 1 -21.37 18.03 -24.95
N SER A 2 -20.17 18.36 -25.39
CA SER A 2 -19.39 17.49 -26.29
C SER A 2 -18.45 16.59 -25.48
N LYS A 3 -18.07 15.49 -26.07
CA LYS A 3 -17.12 14.53 -25.48
C LYS A 3 -15.87 14.47 -26.34
N VAL A 4 -14.74 14.20 -25.69
CA VAL A 4 -13.45 14.02 -26.36
C VAL A 4 -12.95 12.62 -26.13
N THR A 5 -12.33 12.05 -27.16
CA THR A 5 -11.69 10.74 -27.05
C THR A 5 -10.25 10.91 -26.61
N TRP A 6 -9.88 10.28 -25.50
CA TRP A 6 -8.50 10.29 -25.00
C TRP A 6 -7.82 8.96 -25.25
N LYS A 7 -6.51 9.00 -25.35
CA LYS A 7 -5.70 7.80 -25.28
C LYS A 7 -5.88 7.19 -23.89
N SER A 8 -5.85 5.86 -23.80
CA SER A 8 -5.99 5.16 -22.51
C SER A 8 -4.93 5.60 -21.50
N GLY A 9 -5.31 5.65 -20.23
CA GLY A 9 -4.42 6.07 -19.15
C GLY A 9 -5.08 5.88 -17.79
N THR A 10 -4.37 6.29 -16.75
CA THR A 10 -4.81 6.17 -15.35
C THR A 10 -5.50 7.45 -14.91
N PHE A 11 -6.77 7.61 -15.28
CA PHE A 11 -7.50 8.87 -15.13
C PHE A 11 -8.48 8.92 -13.95
N ILE A 12 -8.55 7.85 -13.15
CA ILE A 12 -9.48 7.84 -12.01
C ILE A 12 -8.78 8.42 -10.80
N TYR A 13 -9.04 9.68 -10.50
CA TYR A 13 -8.54 10.35 -9.31
C TYR A 13 -9.44 11.56 -8.98
N PRO A 14 -9.35 12.12 -7.75
CA PRO A 14 -8.31 11.87 -6.73
C PRO A 14 -8.43 10.49 -6.10
N LEU A 15 -7.28 9.93 -5.70
CA LEU A 15 -7.18 8.64 -5.04
C LEU A 15 -6.56 8.82 -3.65
N PRO A 16 -7.09 8.15 -2.62
CA PRO A 16 -6.43 8.16 -1.32
C PRO A 16 -5.14 7.35 -1.38
N ALA A 17 -4.14 7.76 -0.63
CA ALA A 17 -2.90 7.01 -0.48
C ALA A 17 -2.89 6.34 0.89
N VAL A 18 -2.64 5.04 0.93
CA VAL A 18 -2.55 4.27 2.17
C VAL A 18 -1.18 3.60 2.24
N MET A 19 -0.73 3.30 3.46
CA MET A 19 0.48 2.52 3.67
C MET A 19 0.10 1.07 3.95
N VAL A 20 0.55 0.15 3.13
CA VAL A 20 0.27 -1.28 3.26
C VAL A 20 1.48 -1.96 3.86
N SER A 21 1.30 -2.58 5.02
CA SER A 21 2.34 -3.38 5.65
C SER A 21 2.11 -4.86 5.39
N CYS A 22 3.19 -5.60 5.31
CA CYS A 22 3.18 -7.03 5.03
C CYS A 22 4.41 -7.71 5.62
N GLY A 23 4.39 -9.04 5.62
CA GLY A 23 5.48 -9.85 6.15
C GLY A 23 5.21 -10.28 7.58
N THR A 24 6.29 -10.53 8.32
CA THR A 24 6.26 -10.96 9.73
C THR A 24 6.84 -9.86 10.61
N MET A 25 6.81 -10.04 11.93
CA MET A 25 7.44 -9.05 12.82
C MET A 25 8.96 -8.97 12.62
N GLU A 26 9.57 -10.08 12.20
CA GLU A 26 11.01 -10.18 11.94
C GLU A 26 11.39 -9.64 10.56
N GLU A 27 10.57 -9.91 9.55
CA GLU A 27 10.81 -9.50 8.17
C GLU A 27 9.55 -8.91 7.58
N SER A 28 9.52 -7.59 7.48
CA SER A 28 8.35 -6.84 7.06
C SER A 28 8.71 -5.70 6.12
N ASN A 29 7.71 -5.20 5.41
CA ASN A 29 7.86 -4.06 4.52
C ASN A 29 6.60 -3.20 4.55
N ILE A 30 6.75 -1.95 4.12
CA ILE A 30 5.65 -1.02 3.91
C ILE A 30 5.74 -0.51 2.48
N ILE A 31 4.60 -0.44 1.82
CA ILE A 31 4.51 0.19 0.50
C ILE A 31 3.32 1.14 0.50
N THR A 32 3.49 2.29 -0.12
CA THR A 32 2.41 3.25 -0.31
C THR A 32 1.62 2.87 -1.55
N VAL A 33 0.31 2.72 -1.40
CA VAL A 33 -0.59 2.30 -2.47
C VAL A 33 -1.72 3.32 -2.59
N ALA A 34 -1.92 3.84 -3.80
CA ALA A 34 -3.08 4.66 -4.14
C ALA A 34 -4.13 3.82 -4.90
N TRP A 35 -3.72 2.72 -5.50
CA TRP A 35 -4.62 1.81 -6.22
C TRP A 35 -5.20 0.78 -5.27
N THR A 36 -6.18 1.23 -4.50
CA THR A 36 -6.87 0.45 -3.47
C THR A 36 -8.34 0.84 -3.45
N GLY A 37 -9.18 -0.06 -3.01
CA GLY A 37 -10.61 0.24 -2.94
C GLY A 37 -11.41 -0.88 -2.34
N ILE A 38 -12.72 -0.66 -2.31
CA ILE A 38 -13.70 -1.59 -1.79
C ILE A 38 -14.28 -2.39 -2.94
N ILE A 39 -14.35 -3.71 -2.78
CA ILE A 39 -14.96 -4.61 -3.77
C ILE A 39 -16.41 -4.93 -3.40
N ASN A 40 -16.66 -5.20 -2.12
CA ASN A 40 -17.95 -5.72 -1.68
C ASN A 40 -18.26 -5.32 -0.25
N THR A 41 -19.54 -5.24 0.08
CA THR A 41 -20.03 -4.81 1.39
C THR A 41 -20.27 -6.00 2.34
N ASP A 42 -20.85 -7.06 1.81
CA ASP A 42 -21.20 -8.26 2.61
C ASP A 42 -20.97 -9.53 1.78
N PRO A 43 -19.89 -10.29 2.05
CA PRO A 43 -18.86 -9.98 3.05
C PRO A 43 -18.03 -8.75 2.66
N ALA A 44 -17.55 -8.01 3.65
CA ALA A 44 -16.72 -6.84 3.41
C ALA A 44 -15.39 -7.24 2.76
N MET A 45 -15.11 -6.70 1.59
CA MET A 45 -13.90 -7.03 0.82
C MET A 45 -13.27 -5.77 0.23
N CYS A 46 -11.95 -5.75 0.24
CA CYS A 46 -11.17 -4.67 -0.37
C CYS A 46 -10.06 -5.28 -1.22
N TYR A 47 -9.40 -4.43 -1.98
CA TYR A 47 -8.28 -4.85 -2.82
C TYR A 47 -7.15 -3.83 -2.74
N ILE A 48 -5.95 -4.29 -3.09
CA ILE A 48 -4.82 -3.43 -3.43
C ILE A 48 -4.25 -3.94 -4.75
N SER A 49 -3.67 -3.03 -5.52
CA SER A 49 -2.99 -3.37 -6.76
C SER A 49 -1.49 -3.14 -6.57
N VAL A 50 -0.71 -4.23 -6.63
CA VAL A 50 0.73 -4.18 -6.41
C VAL A 50 1.45 -4.80 -7.60
N ARG A 51 2.38 -4.03 -8.18
CA ARG A 51 3.17 -4.54 -9.31
C ARG A 51 4.13 -5.64 -8.87
N PRO A 52 4.35 -6.68 -9.71
CA PRO A 52 5.30 -7.76 -9.39
C PRO A 52 6.72 -7.30 -9.10
N THR A 53 7.11 -6.11 -9.58
CA THR A 53 8.44 -5.54 -9.37
C THR A 53 8.64 -4.94 -7.98
N ARG A 54 7.56 -4.73 -7.22
CA ARG A 54 7.64 -4.17 -5.87
C ARG A 54 8.11 -5.23 -4.88
N HIS A 55 8.92 -4.80 -3.90
CA HIS A 55 9.44 -5.69 -2.86
C HIS A 55 8.32 -6.39 -2.06
N SER A 56 7.23 -5.70 -1.77
CA SER A 56 6.10 -6.25 -1.03
C SER A 56 5.33 -7.33 -1.80
N TYR A 57 5.42 -7.38 -3.12
CA TYR A 57 4.66 -8.32 -3.94
C TYR A 57 4.94 -9.78 -3.55
N GLU A 58 6.21 -10.17 -3.50
CA GLU A 58 6.58 -11.53 -3.15
C GLU A 58 6.27 -11.85 -1.68
N MET A 59 6.42 -10.87 -0.79
CA MET A 59 6.07 -11.05 0.63
C MET A 59 4.58 -11.35 0.78
N ILE A 60 3.71 -10.57 0.14
CA ILE A 60 2.26 -10.75 0.21
C ILE A 60 1.86 -12.09 -0.42
N LYS A 61 2.47 -12.43 -1.56
CA LYS A 61 2.21 -13.70 -2.23
C LYS A 61 2.57 -14.90 -1.36
N LYS A 62 3.67 -14.79 -0.62
CA LYS A 62 4.16 -15.85 0.27
C LYS A 62 3.29 -15.99 1.53
N THR A 63 2.95 -14.88 2.19
CA THR A 63 2.18 -14.90 3.44
C THR A 63 0.67 -14.98 3.21
N GLY A 64 0.19 -14.48 2.06
CA GLY A 64 -1.23 -14.46 1.74
C GLY A 64 -2.02 -13.37 2.49
N GLU A 65 -1.34 -12.41 3.12
CA GLU A 65 -2.00 -11.39 3.95
C GLU A 65 -1.27 -10.07 3.96
N PHE A 66 -2.00 -9.01 4.29
CA PHE A 66 -1.46 -7.65 4.40
C PHE A 66 -2.37 -6.81 5.29
N VAL A 67 -1.87 -5.65 5.71
CA VAL A 67 -2.64 -4.71 6.55
C VAL A 67 -2.64 -3.34 5.86
N ILE A 68 -3.83 -2.76 5.72
CA ILE A 68 -3.98 -1.41 5.19
C ILE A 68 -3.99 -0.43 6.37
N ASN A 69 -3.05 0.51 6.34
CA ASN A 69 -2.92 1.54 7.36
C ASN A 69 -3.35 2.88 6.76
N LEU A 70 -4.41 3.46 7.29
CA LEU A 70 -4.88 4.77 6.85
C LEU A 70 -3.87 5.83 7.25
N THR A 71 -3.67 6.80 6.38
CA THR A 71 -2.66 7.83 6.57
C THR A 71 -3.26 9.12 7.12
N THR A 72 -2.44 9.90 7.82
CA THR A 72 -2.79 11.19 8.36
C THR A 72 -1.88 12.27 7.77
N LYS A 73 -2.21 13.53 8.01
CA LYS A 73 -1.39 14.66 7.60
C LYS A 73 0.04 14.56 8.16
N ASP A 74 0.17 14.12 9.39
CA ASP A 74 1.48 13.97 10.05
C ASP A 74 2.34 12.88 9.42
N LEU A 75 1.72 11.93 8.70
CA LEU A 75 2.41 10.85 8.01
C LEU A 75 2.66 11.13 6.52
N ALA A 76 2.39 12.37 6.06
CA ALA A 76 2.51 12.68 4.63
C ALA A 76 3.92 12.42 4.09
N TYR A 77 4.95 12.83 4.80
CA TYR A 77 6.34 12.59 4.38
C TYR A 77 6.66 11.09 4.33
N ALA A 78 6.32 10.34 5.39
CA ALA A 78 6.56 8.90 5.45
C ALA A 78 5.78 8.17 4.36
N THR A 79 4.55 8.59 4.06
CA THR A 79 3.73 8.02 3.00
C THR A 79 4.40 8.17 1.63
N ASP A 80 4.87 9.36 1.31
CA ASP A 80 5.58 9.60 0.05
C ASP A 80 6.88 8.81 -0.01
N TRP A 81 7.68 8.87 1.04
CA TRP A 81 8.98 8.19 1.11
C TRP A 81 8.85 6.67 0.93
N CYS A 82 7.87 6.05 1.59
CA CYS A 82 7.62 4.60 1.48
C CYS A 82 7.15 4.20 0.08
N GLY A 83 6.62 5.12 -0.70
CA GLY A 83 6.21 4.88 -2.09
C GLY A 83 7.35 4.95 -3.11
N VAL A 84 8.45 5.65 -2.80
CA VAL A 84 9.56 5.84 -3.74
C VAL A 84 10.78 4.99 -3.41
N LYS A 85 10.96 4.54 -2.17
CA LYS A 85 12.08 3.69 -1.78
C LYS A 85 11.69 2.21 -1.83
N THR A 86 12.66 1.34 -2.07
CA THR A 86 12.43 -0.10 -2.07
C THR A 86 12.84 -0.74 -0.76
N GLY A 87 11.98 -1.63 -0.23
CA GLY A 87 12.29 -2.42 0.96
C GLY A 87 13.43 -3.41 0.78
N ALA A 88 13.83 -3.67 -0.48
CA ALA A 88 14.99 -4.50 -0.76
C ALA A 88 16.31 -3.84 -0.36
N LYS A 89 16.33 -2.49 -0.27
CA LYS A 89 17.53 -1.72 0.03
C LYS A 89 17.49 -1.02 1.37
N VAL A 90 16.31 -0.76 1.92
CA VAL A 90 16.14 0.00 3.17
C VAL A 90 15.08 -0.63 4.06
N ASP A 91 15.23 -0.46 5.38
CA ASP A 91 14.20 -0.81 6.35
C ASP A 91 13.33 0.44 6.57
N LYS A 92 12.15 0.45 5.97
CA LYS A 92 11.25 1.60 5.98
C LYS A 92 10.70 1.93 7.37
N PHE A 93 10.46 0.92 8.21
CA PHE A 93 10.01 1.13 9.59
C PHE A 93 11.07 1.89 10.38
N LYS A 94 12.32 1.46 10.27
CA LYS A 94 13.45 2.07 10.98
C LYS A 94 13.73 3.48 10.48
N GLU A 95 13.81 3.66 9.16
CA GLU A 95 14.15 4.95 8.56
C GLU A 95 13.09 6.02 8.83
N MET A 96 11.81 5.65 8.81
CA MET A 96 10.71 6.57 9.08
C MET A 96 10.26 6.57 10.54
N LYS A 97 10.96 5.83 11.41
CA LYS A 97 10.66 5.72 12.84
C LYS A 97 9.23 5.27 13.12
N LEU A 98 8.76 4.32 12.34
CA LEU A 98 7.44 3.74 12.48
C LEU A 98 7.48 2.52 13.41
N THR A 99 6.45 2.37 14.23
CA THR A 99 6.34 1.25 15.16
C THR A 99 5.57 0.10 14.53
N LYS A 100 6.14 -1.11 14.60
CA LYS A 100 5.45 -2.32 14.17
C LYS A 100 4.56 -2.84 15.29
N GLU A 101 3.33 -3.16 14.94
CA GLU A 101 2.41 -3.83 15.86
C GLU A 101 1.80 -5.04 15.16
N LYS A 102 1.60 -6.11 15.94
CA LYS A 102 0.93 -7.30 15.42
C LYS A 102 -0.56 -7.02 15.32
N ALA A 103 -1.16 -7.27 14.15
CA ALA A 103 -2.59 -7.19 13.98
C ALA A 103 -3.28 -8.38 14.65
N ASN A 104 -4.59 -8.28 14.90
CA ASN A 104 -5.32 -9.32 15.63
C ASN A 104 -5.37 -10.64 14.88
N PHE A 105 -5.43 -10.62 13.55
CA PHE A 105 -5.60 -11.82 12.74
C PHE A 105 -4.52 -11.98 11.66
N VAL A 106 -3.59 -11.04 11.57
CA VAL A 106 -2.56 -11.04 10.53
C VAL A 106 -1.17 -11.00 11.14
#